data_866f999aa0a368e52cb895f3977f3e12
#
_entry.id   866f999aa0a368e52cb895f3977f3e12
#
_cell.length_a   1.000
_cell.length_b   1.000
_cell.length_c   1.000
_cell.angle_alpha   90.00
_cell.angle_beta   90.00
_cell.angle_gamma   90.00
#
_symmetry.space_group_name_H-M   'P 1'
#
loop_
_entity.id
_entity.type
_entity.pdbx_description
1 polymer ?
#
loop_
_entity_poly.entity_id
_entity_poly.type
_entity_poly.pdbx_seq_one_letter_code
_entity_poly.pdbx_strand_id
1 'polypeptide(L)'
;MTKIKEAPVFYPTRKDMLGSFEKYIGKIESELAQHGIARIVPPRSWQPRQSGYKSLQFVSEQPIKQHVVGSKGFFRTVLVECKPTSIQKEFKVRAGAAENQPSQAALKDNSLLEREFWKNITTSPPVYCADIPGTLFDRNIKGWQMSDLNTILTRTLRKNGSNIPGVSSAYLYFGMWRSLFAWHTEDADLYSLNYLHFGAPKFWYSIAPCHRERFETLLRGRFPELSSSCPEFLRHKEFLVSPTILHQNGIPFYRSMQYPGEFIVTYPGSYHSGFNCGFNCAESTNFATRAWIPIGRRANICKCVSDSVRIDMSLFKFEDRKIPQQSEERKTRSGNLNYTTKKKIRKSISSNLHSTKQCVSTIKLKKSILKGALKRVACSRKRLRYSKLLALLEQDLSLTPGSLKNMKDELIVIKDLYRC
;
A
#
# COMPACT_ATOMS: atom_id res chain seq x y z
N MET A 1 9.58 -25.77 8.25
CA MET A 1 8.96 -24.43 8.31
C MET A 1 10.01 -23.41 7.89
N THR A 2 9.80 -22.69 6.82
CA THR A 2 10.71 -21.60 6.41
C THR A 2 10.69 -20.52 7.47
N LYS A 3 11.89 -20.12 7.94
CA LYS A 3 12.08 -19.10 8.97
C LYS A 3 11.39 -17.80 8.50
N ILE A 4 10.51 -17.25 9.34
CA ILE A 4 9.88 -15.95 9.12
C ILE A 4 10.98 -14.91 9.00
N LYS A 5 10.97 -14.12 7.93
CA LYS A 5 11.94 -13.04 7.71
C LYS A 5 11.40 -11.75 8.31
N GLU A 6 12.16 -11.21 9.27
CA GLU A 6 11.86 -9.91 9.87
C GLU A 6 12.58 -8.80 9.11
N ALA A 7 11.94 -7.61 9.07
CA ALA A 7 12.55 -6.41 8.53
C ALA A 7 13.74 -5.96 9.41
N PRO A 8 14.79 -5.34 8.84
CA PRO A 8 15.90 -4.80 9.59
C PRO A 8 15.44 -3.68 10.54
N VAL A 9 16.12 -3.61 11.69
CA VAL A 9 15.86 -2.61 12.73
C VAL A 9 17.09 -1.74 12.92
N PHE A 10 16.90 -0.42 12.90
CA PHE A 10 17.96 0.57 13.06
C PHE A 10 17.76 1.41 14.31
N TYR A 11 18.84 1.76 14.96
CA TYR A 11 18.86 2.55 16.18
C TYR A 11 19.70 3.81 15.95
N PRO A 12 19.08 4.91 15.47
CA PRO A 12 19.78 6.18 15.30
C PRO A 12 20.27 6.72 16.64
N THR A 13 21.45 7.33 16.63
CA THR A 13 21.94 8.08 17.79
C THR A 13 21.16 9.40 17.90
N ARG A 14 21.25 10.07 19.07
CA ARG A 14 20.70 11.43 19.22
C ARG A 14 21.28 12.40 18.19
N LYS A 15 22.56 12.25 17.84
CA LYS A 15 23.20 13.05 16.79
C LYS A 15 22.57 12.81 15.41
N ASP A 16 22.24 11.57 15.09
CA ASP A 16 21.54 11.25 13.83
C ASP A 16 20.14 11.86 13.82
N MET A 17 19.39 11.78 14.93
CA MET A 17 18.03 12.35 15.02
C MET A 17 18.02 13.89 14.90
N LEU A 18 19.05 14.57 15.40
CA LEU A 18 19.20 16.02 15.29
C LEU A 18 19.83 16.46 13.96
N GLY A 19 20.36 15.51 13.20
CA GLY A 19 21.00 15.75 11.92
C GLY A 19 20.05 15.70 10.73
N SER A 20 20.62 15.64 9.53
CA SER A 20 19.85 15.53 8.29
C SER A 20 19.21 14.14 8.17
N PHE A 21 17.89 14.10 8.06
CA PHE A 21 17.13 12.90 7.79
C PHE A 21 17.60 12.20 6.50
N GLU A 22 17.73 12.95 5.40
CA GLU A 22 18.17 12.43 4.11
C GLU A 22 19.55 11.77 4.17
N LYS A 23 20.48 12.34 4.94
CA LYS A 23 21.81 11.73 5.17
C LYS A 23 21.71 10.41 5.96
N TYR A 24 20.81 10.33 6.93
CA TYR A 24 20.61 9.09 7.68
C TYR A 24 20.02 7.99 6.81
N ILE A 25 19.02 8.32 6.01
CA ILE A 25 18.46 7.36 5.05
C ILE A 25 19.55 6.83 4.10
N GLY A 26 20.44 7.68 3.62
CA GLY A 26 21.57 7.25 2.80
C GLY A 26 22.52 6.25 3.47
N LYS A 27 22.64 6.26 4.82
CA LYS A 27 23.44 5.26 5.56
C LYS A 27 22.81 3.87 5.56
N ILE A 28 21.47 3.78 5.57
CA ILE A 28 20.72 2.52 5.66
C ILE A 28 20.14 2.07 4.31
N GLU A 29 20.38 2.82 3.25
CA GLU A 29 19.73 2.65 1.95
C GLU A 29 19.93 1.27 1.34
N SER A 30 21.13 0.71 1.44
CA SER A 30 21.42 -0.63 0.91
C SER A 30 20.58 -1.71 1.56
N GLU A 31 20.49 -1.70 2.89
CA GLU A 31 19.66 -2.66 3.65
C GLU A 31 18.18 -2.43 3.38
N LEU A 32 17.76 -1.15 3.33
CA LEU A 32 16.39 -0.78 3.05
C LEU A 32 15.95 -1.26 1.65
N ALA A 33 16.82 -1.14 0.64
CA ALA A 33 16.55 -1.62 -0.72
C ALA A 33 16.41 -3.15 -0.80
N GLN A 34 17.20 -3.90 -0.02
CA GLN A 34 17.17 -5.37 0.00
C GLN A 34 15.87 -5.91 0.63
N HIS A 35 15.29 -5.19 1.60
CA HIS A 35 14.14 -5.64 2.37
C HIS A 35 12.84 -4.92 1.99
N GLY A 36 12.93 -3.77 1.31
CA GLY A 36 11.81 -2.92 0.94
C GLY A 36 11.20 -2.13 2.09
N ILE A 37 11.60 -2.43 3.32
CA ILE A 37 11.11 -1.82 4.56
C ILE A 37 12.19 -1.88 5.64
N ALA A 38 12.18 -0.89 6.54
CA ALA A 38 12.99 -0.91 7.76
C ALA A 38 12.23 -0.27 8.92
N ARG A 39 12.49 -0.77 10.13
CA ARG A 39 12.01 -0.18 11.38
C ARG A 39 13.14 0.65 11.99
N ILE A 40 12.81 1.86 12.43
CA ILE A 40 13.77 2.77 13.07
C ILE A 40 13.25 3.09 14.48
N VAL A 41 14.07 2.80 15.47
CA VAL A 41 13.78 3.01 16.89
C VAL A 41 14.59 4.19 17.41
N PRO A 42 13.96 5.38 17.55
CA PRO A 42 14.65 6.54 18.09
C PRO A 42 15.13 6.35 19.54
N PRO A 43 16.17 7.06 19.97
CA PRO A 43 16.58 7.04 21.37
C PRO A 43 15.47 7.62 22.27
N ARG A 44 15.29 7.10 23.47
CA ARG A 44 14.25 7.53 24.43
C ARG A 44 14.31 9.03 24.76
N SER A 45 15.48 9.66 24.62
CA SER A 45 15.68 11.10 24.86
C SER A 45 15.14 11.98 23.72
N TRP A 46 14.69 11.38 22.59
CA TRP A 46 14.07 12.11 21.50
C TRP A 46 12.56 11.90 21.53
N GLN A 47 11.81 12.98 21.65
CA GLN A 47 10.35 12.95 21.69
C GLN A 47 9.80 14.02 20.74
N PRO A 48 8.93 13.66 19.81
CA PRO A 48 8.41 14.62 18.81
C PRO A 48 7.33 15.54 19.37
N ARG A 49 6.74 15.19 20.55
CA ARG A 49 5.67 15.94 21.20
C ARG A 49 5.85 15.97 22.71
N GLN A 50 6.15 17.17 23.24
CA GLN A 50 6.39 17.38 24.67
C GLN A 50 5.09 17.43 25.48
N SER A 51 4.01 17.99 24.89
CA SER A 51 2.70 18.14 25.56
C SER A 51 1.92 16.83 25.70
N GLY A 52 2.44 15.71 25.17
CA GLY A 52 1.74 14.42 25.16
C GLY A 52 0.47 14.44 24.30
N TYR A 53 -0.41 13.45 24.50
CA TYR A 53 -1.54 13.20 23.58
C TYR A 53 -2.92 13.27 24.25
N LYS A 54 -3.01 13.63 25.54
CA LYS A 54 -4.27 13.57 26.31
C LYS A 54 -5.29 14.62 25.88
N SER A 55 -4.84 15.82 25.47
CA SER A 55 -5.69 16.97 25.14
C SER A 55 -6.11 17.03 23.68
N LEU A 56 -5.75 16.02 22.88
CA LEU A 56 -6.06 16.03 21.46
C LEU A 56 -7.56 15.90 21.20
N GLN A 57 -8.05 16.69 20.24
CA GLN A 57 -9.43 16.64 19.75
C GLN A 57 -9.37 16.63 18.22
N PHE A 58 -9.90 15.58 17.61
CA PHE A 58 -9.96 15.42 16.16
C PHE A 58 -11.34 14.95 15.74
N VAL A 59 -11.75 15.36 14.55
CA VAL A 59 -12.89 14.82 13.83
C VAL A 59 -12.35 14.23 12.53
N SER A 60 -12.73 13.01 12.21
CA SER A 60 -12.58 12.46 10.88
C SER A 60 -13.82 12.81 10.08
N GLU A 61 -13.67 13.63 9.05
CA GLU A 61 -14.79 14.03 8.19
C GLU A 61 -15.27 12.87 7.31
N GLN A 62 -14.35 11.99 6.90
CA GLN A 62 -14.63 10.88 6.00
C GLN A 62 -14.02 9.58 6.57
N PRO A 63 -14.53 9.05 7.70
CA PRO A 63 -14.07 7.75 8.17
C PRO A 63 -14.52 6.66 7.21
N ILE A 64 -13.66 5.68 6.99
CA ILE A 64 -13.85 4.64 5.98
C ILE A 64 -14.08 3.29 6.65
N LYS A 65 -15.24 2.68 6.40
CA LYS A 65 -15.51 1.29 6.76
C LYS A 65 -14.96 0.36 5.69
N GLN A 66 -14.16 -0.63 6.11
CA GLN A 66 -13.39 -1.47 5.22
C GLN A 66 -14.00 -2.88 5.17
N HIS A 67 -14.83 -3.13 4.17
CA HIS A 67 -15.28 -4.48 3.85
C HIS A 67 -14.18 -5.23 3.10
N VAL A 68 -13.97 -6.49 3.45
CA VAL A 68 -13.01 -7.35 2.76
C VAL A 68 -13.78 -8.53 2.16
N VAL A 69 -13.62 -8.71 0.86
CA VAL A 69 -14.29 -9.77 0.10
C VAL A 69 -13.24 -10.63 -0.61
N GLY A 70 -13.52 -11.90 -0.75
CA GLY A 70 -12.63 -12.85 -1.39
C GLY A 70 -12.44 -14.13 -0.59
N SER A 71 -11.61 -15.03 -1.09
CA SER A 71 -11.35 -16.33 -0.50
C SER A 71 -9.99 -16.88 -0.91
N LYS A 72 -9.62 -18.04 -0.33
CA LYS A 72 -8.41 -18.79 -0.71
C LYS A 72 -7.13 -17.92 -0.68
N GLY A 73 -7.08 -16.96 0.25
CA GLY A 73 -5.90 -16.09 0.46
C GLY A 73 -5.75 -14.91 -0.48
N PHE A 74 -6.70 -14.69 -1.40
CA PHE A 74 -6.81 -13.48 -2.22
C PHE A 74 -8.07 -12.72 -1.86
N PHE A 75 -7.90 -11.46 -1.51
CA PHE A 75 -9.01 -10.61 -1.09
C PHE A 75 -8.92 -9.22 -1.72
N ARG A 76 -10.05 -8.52 -1.74
CA ARG A 76 -10.16 -7.10 -2.12
C ARG A 76 -10.89 -6.34 -1.04
N THR A 77 -10.54 -5.08 -0.89
CA THR A 77 -11.26 -4.14 -0.03
C THR A 77 -12.37 -3.45 -0.82
N VAL A 78 -13.52 -3.30 -0.17
CA VAL A 78 -14.60 -2.42 -0.60
C VAL A 78 -14.74 -1.36 0.48
N LEU A 79 -14.50 -0.12 0.10
CA LEU A 79 -14.45 1.01 1.02
C LEU A 79 -15.79 1.73 1.02
N VAL A 80 -16.36 1.95 2.21
CA VAL A 80 -17.62 2.67 2.40
C VAL A 80 -17.37 3.85 3.30
N GLU A 81 -17.62 5.05 2.80
CA GLU A 81 -17.53 6.28 3.57
C GLU A 81 -18.63 6.31 4.64
N CYS A 82 -18.26 6.68 5.85
CA CYS A 82 -19.16 6.82 6.99
C CYS A 82 -19.38 8.28 7.34
N LYS A 83 -20.36 8.55 8.20
CA LYS A 83 -20.59 9.89 8.76
C LYS A 83 -19.36 10.38 9.54
N PRO A 84 -19.11 11.69 9.56
CA PRO A 84 -18.07 12.28 10.40
C PRO A 84 -18.13 11.76 11.83
N THR A 85 -16.95 11.47 12.39
CA THR A 85 -16.87 10.89 13.74
C THR A 85 -15.81 11.59 14.58
N SER A 86 -16.11 11.84 15.84
CA SER A 86 -15.13 12.32 16.82
C SER A 86 -14.17 11.20 17.20
N ILE A 87 -12.88 11.44 17.05
CA ILE A 87 -11.85 10.42 17.36
C ILE A 87 -11.90 10.03 18.83
N GLN A 88 -11.99 11.01 19.74
CA GLN A 88 -11.90 10.78 21.18
C GLN A 88 -13.22 10.29 21.79
N LYS A 89 -14.35 10.82 21.34
CA LYS A 89 -15.66 10.54 21.94
C LYS A 89 -16.33 9.29 21.36
N GLU A 90 -16.16 9.02 20.07
CA GLU A 90 -16.89 7.98 19.35
C GLU A 90 -15.98 6.88 18.84
N PHE A 91 -14.96 7.24 18.02
CA PHE A 91 -14.10 6.24 17.38
C PHE A 91 -13.28 5.43 18.40
N LYS A 92 -12.68 6.10 19.40
CA LYS A 92 -11.92 5.43 20.46
C LYS A 92 -12.80 4.49 21.29
N VAL A 93 -14.03 4.89 21.59
CA VAL A 93 -15.00 4.04 22.31
C VAL A 93 -15.34 2.80 21.47
N ARG A 94 -15.69 2.99 20.21
CA ARG A 94 -15.92 1.89 19.26
C ARG A 94 -14.71 0.96 19.17
N ALA A 95 -13.51 1.53 19.01
CA ALA A 95 -12.29 0.75 18.91
C ALA A 95 -11.96 -0.02 20.19
N GLY A 96 -12.40 0.45 21.36
CA GLY A 96 -12.21 -0.18 22.65
C GLY A 96 -13.26 -1.23 23.02
N ALA A 97 -14.36 -1.33 22.28
CA ALA A 97 -15.39 -2.32 22.53
C ALA A 97 -14.86 -3.75 22.37
N ALA A 98 -15.31 -4.68 23.21
CA ALA A 98 -14.76 -6.05 23.30
C ALA A 98 -14.78 -6.80 21.96
N GLU A 99 -15.84 -6.65 21.19
CA GLU A 99 -16.00 -7.25 19.85
C GLU A 99 -15.03 -6.66 18.79
N ASN A 100 -14.44 -5.51 19.10
CA ASN A 100 -13.46 -4.81 18.24
C ASN A 100 -12.02 -4.90 18.80
N GLN A 101 -11.74 -5.93 19.60
CA GLN A 101 -10.41 -6.22 20.12
C GLN A 101 -9.94 -7.59 19.67
N PRO A 102 -8.62 -7.80 19.54
CA PRO A 102 -8.08 -9.15 19.37
C PRO A 102 -8.26 -9.94 20.67
N SER A 103 -8.22 -11.27 20.57
CA SER A 103 -8.28 -12.15 21.74
C SER A 103 -7.11 -11.89 22.70
N GLN A 104 -7.31 -12.17 23.99
CA GLN A 104 -6.25 -12.00 25.01
C GLN A 104 -5.01 -12.85 24.70
N ALA A 105 -5.18 -14.02 24.07
CA ALA A 105 -4.08 -14.86 23.63
C ALA A 105 -3.30 -14.19 22.49
N ALA A 106 -3.99 -13.60 21.51
CA ALA A 106 -3.39 -12.91 20.39
C ALA A 106 -2.59 -11.65 20.81
N LEU A 107 -3.05 -10.96 21.85
CA LEU A 107 -2.34 -9.79 22.38
C LEU A 107 -0.95 -10.14 22.96
N LYS A 108 -0.69 -11.41 23.31
CA LYS A 108 0.56 -11.88 23.90
C LYS A 108 1.51 -12.52 22.87
N ASP A 109 1.03 -12.81 21.67
CA ASP A 109 1.79 -13.52 20.64
C ASP A 109 1.48 -12.95 19.24
N ASN A 110 2.48 -12.34 18.62
CA ASN A 110 2.36 -11.75 17.30
C ASN A 110 1.97 -12.76 16.21
N SER A 111 2.33 -14.03 16.37
CA SER A 111 1.96 -15.10 15.42
C SER A 111 0.49 -15.48 15.56
N LEU A 112 -0.03 -15.49 16.79
CA LEU A 112 -1.46 -15.68 17.05
C LEU A 112 -2.25 -14.47 16.56
N LEU A 113 -1.76 -13.26 16.78
CA LEU A 113 -2.36 -12.03 16.32
C LEU A 113 -2.51 -12.00 14.79
N GLU A 114 -1.43 -12.34 14.07
CA GLU A 114 -1.44 -12.46 12.62
C GLU A 114 -2.44 -13.52 12.15
N ARG A 115 -2.45 -14.70 12.79
CA ARG A 115 -3.39 -15.77 12.46
C ARG A 115 -4.85 -15.34 12.68
N GLU A 116 -5.12 -14.65 13.78
CA GLU A 116 -6.46 -14.15 14.09
C GLU A 116 -6.91 -13.10 13.08
N PHE A 117 -6.02 -12.19 12.66
CA PHE A 117 -6.29 -11.24 11.60
C PHE A 117 -6.73 -11.93 10.31
N TRP A 118 -5.93 -12.85 9.79
CA TRP A 118 -6.23 -13.55 8.53
C TRP A 118 -7.45 -14.47 8.61
N LYS A 119 -7.69 -15.08 9.77
CA LYS A 119 -8.89 -15.93 10.02
C LYS A 119 -10.18 -15.10 9.94
N ASN A 120 -10.14 -13.87 10.45
CA ASN A 120 -11.33 -13.02 10.62
C ASN A 120 -11.35 -11.84 9.62
N ILE A 121 -10.56 -11.88 8.54
CA ILE A 121 -10.36 -10.75 7.64
C ILE A 121 -11.64 -10.29 6.93
N THR A 122 -12.57 -11.21 6.67
CA THR A 122 -13.86 -10.95 6.00
C THR A 122 -15.01 -10.68 6.98
N THR A 123 -14.76 -10.73 8.28
CA THR A 123 -15.80 -10.55 9.30
C THR A 123 -15.73 -9.15 9.92
N SER A 124 -16.88 -8.65 10.42
CA SER A 124 -16.98 -7.39 11.20
C SER A 124 -16.06 -6.27 10.66
N PRO A 125 -16.46 -5.61 9.57
CA PRO A 125 -15.60 -4.64 8.88
C PRO A 125 -15.18 -3.50 9.82
N PRO A 126 -13.86 -3.26 9.97
CA PRO A 126 -13.35 -2.19 10.81
C PRO A 126 -13.58 -0.82 10.16
N VAL A 127 -13.50 0.23 10.98
CA VAL A 127 -13.45 1.60 10.51
C VAL A 127 -12.00 2.11 10.58
N TYR A 128 -11.58 2.87 9.59
CA TYR A 128 -10.29 3.53 9.53
C TYR A 128 -10.48 5.02 9.30
N CYS A 129 -10.02 5.84 10.22
CA CYS A 129 -10.01 7.29 10.07
C CYS A 129 -8.65 7.68 9.47
N ALA A 130 -8.57 7.58 8.14
CA ALA A 130 -7.37 7.82 7.36
C ALA A 130 -7.33 9.24 6.80
N ASP A 131 -6.16 9.64 6.32
CA ASP A 131 -5.91 10.84 5.52
C ASP A 131 -6.37 12.16 6.17
N ILE A 132 -6.31 12.25 7.50
CA ILE A 132 -6.64 13.48 8.23
C ILE A 132 -5.45 14.45 8.11
N PRO A 133 -5.61 15.64 7.48
CA PRO A 133 -4.50 16.58 7.31
C PRO A 133 -3.99 17.08 8.66
N GLY A 134 -2.67 17.09 8.82
CA GLY A 134 -2.05 17.64 10.03
C GLY A 134 -0.83 16.86 10.51
N THR A 135 -0.23 17.38 11.58
CA THR A 135 0.92 16.78 12.26
C THR A 135 0.74 16.87 13.77
N LEU A 136 1.22 15.86 14.47
CA LEU A 136 1.32 15.86 15.94
C LEU A 136 2.73 16.16 16.44
N PHE A 137 3.68 16.36 15.54
CA PHE A 137 5.01 16.84 15.89
C PHE A 137 4.93 18.29 16.37
N ASP A 138 5.61 18.62 17.47
CA ASP A 138 5.73 20.00 17.93
C ASP A 138 6.48 20.84 16.88
N ARG A 139 6.04 22.08 16.67
CA ARG A 139 6.62 22.98 15.66
C ARG A 139 8.12 23.22 15.85
N ASN A 140 8.58 23.18 17.10
CA ASN A 140 9.98 23.51 17.47
C ASN A 140 10.85 22.25 17.64
N ILE A 141 10.39 21.08 17.21
CA ILE A 141 11.20 19.87 17.30
C ILE A 141 12.46 20.04 16.45
N LYS A 142 13.61 19.73 17.04
CA LYS A 142 14.88 19.70 16.29
C LYS A 142 15.08 18.35 15.65
N GLY A 143 15.54 18.35 14.39
CA GLY A 143 15.85 17.13 13.64
C GLY A 143 14.70 16.66 12.74
N TRP A 144 14.33 15.42 12.87
CA TRP A 144 13.35 14.79 11.98
C TRP A 144 11.92 15.29 12.25
N GLN A 145 11.48 16.23 11.43
CA GLN A 145 10.15 16.83 11.51
C GLN A 145 9.28 16.28 10.38
N MET A 146 8.21 15.56 10.71
CA MET A 146 7.34 14.92 9.72
C MET A 146 6.70 15.91 8.73
N SER A 147 6.38 17.09 9.18
CA SER A 147 5.82 18.14 8.31
C SER A 147 6.87 18.79 7.40
N ASP A 148 8.16 18.63 7.69
CA ASP A 148 9.26 19.14 6.87
C ASP A 148 10.56 18.33 7.07
N LEU A 149 10.64 17.20 6.40
CA LEU A 149 11.84 16.36 6.38
C LEU A 149 13.01 16.99 5.61
N ASN A 150 12.76 18.11 4.93
CA ASN A 150 13.74 18.85 4.14
C ASN A 150 14.53 17.97 3.15
N THR A 151 13.85 17.05 2.48
CA THR A 151 14.41 16.16 1.46
C THR A 151 14.40 16.82 0.08
N ILE A 152 15.01 16.16 -0.91
CA ILE A 152 15.01 16.69 -2.28
C ILE A 152 13.58 16.88 -2.81
N LEU A 153 12.62 16.06 -2.42
CA LEU A 153 11.22 16.19 -2.81
C LEU A 153 10.63 17.51 -2.31
N THR A 154 10.64 17.73 -0.98
CA THR A 154 10.04 18.92 -0.39
C THR A 154 10.76 20.21 -0.80
N ARG A 155 12.11 20.19 -0.90
CA ARG A 155 12.88 21.34 -1.39
C ARG A 155 12.53 21.71 -2.84
N THR A 156 12.42 20.70 -3.72
CA THR A 156 12.12 20.92 -5.13
C THR A 156 10.70 21.43 -5.33
N LEU A 157 9.71 20.80 -4.69
CA LEU A 157 8.31 21.23 -4.77
C LEU A 157 8.13 22.65 -4.23
N ARG A 158 8.68 22.95 -3.06
CA ARG A 158 8.62 24.29 -2.43
C ARG A 158 9.23 25.38 -3.33
N LYS A 159 10.40 25.10 -3.94
CA LYS A 159 11.04 26.04 -4.87
C LYS A 159 10.17 26.38 -6.08
N ASN A 160 9.28 25.47 -6.46
CA ASN A 160 8.36 25.64 -7.59
C ASN A 160 6.93 25.99 -7.15
N GLY A 161 6.73 26.44 -5.90
CA GLY A 161 5.44 26.87 -5.37
C GLY A 161 4.40 25.73 -5.28
N SER A 162 4.84 24.47 -5.29
CA SER A 162 3.97 23.31 -5.28
C SER A 162 3.94 22.65 -3.90
N ASN A 163 2.76 22.19 -3.50
CA ASN A 163 2.55 21.31 -2.34
C ASN A 163 1.56 20.22 -2.75
N ILE A 164 1.85 18.97 -2.41
CA ILE A 164 1.00 17.83 -2.72
C ILE A 164 0.55 17.25 -1.38
N PRO A 165 -0.73 17.47 -0.96
CA PRO A 165 -1.26 16.97 0.30
C PRO A 165 -1.07 15.45 0.43
N GLY A 166 -0.70 14.98 1.63
CA GLY A 166 -0.40 13.57 1.90
C GLY A 166 0.91 13.04 1.31
N VAL A 167 1.55 13.79 0.40
CA VAL A 167 2.84 13.43 -0.21
C VAL A 167 3.96 14.30 0.35
N SER A 168 3.87 15.63 0.20
CA SER A 168 4.85 16.58 0.73
C SER A 168 4.42 17.22 2.05
N SER A 169 3.26 16.87 2.55
CA SER A 169 2.74 17.22 3.89
C SER A 169 2.21 15.98 4.59
N ALA A 170 2.25 15.98 5.91
CA ALA A 170 1.87 14.84 6.73
C ALA A 170 0.35 14.66 6.84
N TYR A 171 -0.08 13.41 6.93
CA TYR A 171 -1.44 12.99 7.27
C TYR A 171 -1.44 12.14 8.54
N LEU A 172 -2.52 12.25 9.30
CA LEU A 172 -2.80 11.45 10.49
C LEU A 172 -3.76 10.30 10.16
N TYR A 173 -3.55 9.18 10.84
CA TYR A 173 -4.27 7.93 10.66
C TYR A 173 -4.66 7.37 12.03
N PHE A 174 -5.96 7.28 12.33
CA PHE A 174 -6.44 6.65 13.55
C PHE A 174 -7.01 5.28 13.22
N GLY A 175 -6.34 4.25 13.70
CA GLY A 175 -6.68 2.86 13.46
C GLY A 175 -7.43 2.21 14.61
N MET A 176 -8.07 1.09 14.31
CA MET A 176 -8.63 0.13 15.27
C MET A 176 -8.21 -1.29 14.88
N TRP A 177 -8.49 -2.28 15.71
CA TRP A 177 -8.21 -3.67 15.37
C TRP A 177 -8.73 -4.03 13.97
N ARG A 178 -7.84 -4.63 13.17
CA ARG A 178 -8.06 -5.06 11.78
C ARG A 178 -8.24 -3.95 10.75
N SER A 179 -8.34 -2.66 11.11
CA SER A 179 -8.24 -1.63 10.08
C SER A 179 -6.89 -1.73 9.37
N LEU A 180 -6.89 -1.69 8.05
CA LEU A 180 -5.79 -2.18 7.22
C LEU A 180 -5.43 -1.22 6.10
N PHE A 181 -4.28 -1.46 5.51
CA PHE A 181 -3.87 -0.90 4.23
C PHE A 181 -3.48 -2.05 3.29
N ALA A 182 -4.10 -2.04 2.11
CA ALA A 182 -3.93 -3.08 1.10
C ALA A 182 -2.51 -3.05 0.49
N TRP A 183 -2.11 -4.09 -0.24
CA TRP A 183 -0.84 -4.12 -0.95
C TRP A 183 -0.74 -2.98 -1.97
N HIS A 184 0.25 -2.13 -1.81
CA HIS A 184 0.50 -1.01 -2.71
C HIS A 184 1.99 -0.62 -2.70
N THR A 185 2.42 0.07 -3.72
CA THR A 185 3.61 0.91 -3.73
C THR A 185 3.18 2.35 -3.57
N GLU A 186 4.07 3.22 -3.09
CA GLU A 186 3.78 4.64 -2.98
C GLU A 186 3.59 5.30 -4.34
N ASP A 187 2.85 6.40 -4.35
CA ASP A 187 2.67 7.21 -5.54
C ASP A 187 4.02 7.68 -6.10
N ALA A 188 4.17 7.63 -7.41
CA ALA A 188 5.44 7.85 -8.11
C ALA A 188 6.60 7.00 -7.57
N ASP A 189 6.29 5.84 -6.98
CA ASP A 189 7.25 4.95 -6.31
C ASP A 189 8.19 5.71 -5.34
N LEU A 190 7.65 6.67 -4.57
CA LEU A 190 8.38 7.42 -3.54
C LEU A 190 8.78 6.51 -2.36
N TYR A 191 9.66 7.01 -1.51
CA TYR A 191 9.77 6.53 -0.14
C TYR A 191 8.57 6.96 0.67
N SER A 192 8.22 6.22 1.74
CA SER A 192 7.35 6.73 2.79
C SER A 192 8.00 6.63 4.17
N LEU A 193 7.58 7.52 5.03
CA LEU A 193 7.94 7.52 6.45
C LEU A 193 6.65 7.52 7.26
N ASN A 194 6.49 6.53 8.13
CA ASN A 194 5.36 6.41 9.04
C ASN A 194 5.86 6.43 10.49
N TYR A 195 5.29 7.28 11.31
CA TYR A 195 5.58 7.35 12.75
C TYR A 195 4.34 6.95 13.56
N LEU A 196 4.47 6.01 14.47
CA LEU A 196 3.39 5.62 15.36
C LEU A 196 3.48 6.43 16.67
N HIS A 197 2.53 7.37 16.85
CA HIS A 197 2.52 8.27 18.00
C HIS A 197 2.14 7.57 19.29
N PHE A 198 1.05 6.82 19.28
CA PHE A 198 0.51 6.14 20.46
C PHE A 198 -0.45 5.02 20.11
N GLY A 199 -0.77 4.22 21.11
CA GLY A 199 -1.78 3.16 21.04
C GLY A 199 -1.21 1.79 20.73
N ALA A 200 -2.03 0.93 20.14
CA ALA A 200 -1.65 -0.43 19.77
C ALA A 200 -0.66 -0.45 18.61
N PRO A 201 0.18 -1.48 18.50
CA PRO A 201 1.13 -1.63 17.40
C PRO A 201 0.46 -1.65 16.02
N LYS A 202 1.28 -1.44 15.00
CA LYS A 202 0.90 -1.61 13.60
C LYS A 202 1.75 -2.74 12.98
N PHE A 203 1.07 -3.72 12.40
CA PHE A 203 1.70 -4.86 11.74
C PHE A 203 1.94 -4.55 10.27
N TRP A 204 3.14 -4.85 9.78
CA TRP A 204 3.57 -4.57 8.42
C TRP A 204 4.05 -5.81 7.69
N TYR A 205 3.76 -5.87 6.41
CA TYR A 205 4.36 -6.77 5.42
C TYR A 205 5.07 -5.95 4.36
N SER A 206 6.17 -6.47 3.82
CA SER A 206 6.87 -5.86 2.69
C SER A 206 7.38 -6.91 1.72
N ILE A 207 7.32 -6.57 0.43
CA ILE A 207 7.96 -7.30 -0.67
C ILE A 207 9.00 -6.35 -1.27
N ALA A 208 10.27 -6.77 -1.25
CA ALA A 208 11.37 -5.95 -1.77
C ALA A 208 11.21 -5.67 -3.28
N PRO A 209 11.74 -4.57 -3.81
CA PRO A 209 11.60 -4.18 -5.21
C PRO A 209 12.07 -5.24 -6.21
N CYS A 210 13.09 -6.02 -5.86
CA CYS A 210 13.60 -7.12 -6.71
C CYS A 210 12.58 -8.27 -6.92
N HIS A 211 11.53 -8.33 -6.10
CA HIS A 211 10.45 -9.31 -6.20
C HIS A 211 9.13 -8.70 -6.71
N ARG A 212 9.11 -7.41 -7.02
CA ARG A 212 7.95 -6.66 -7.48
C ARG A 212 7.27 -7.32 -8.68
N GLU A 213 8.03 -7.59 -9.74
CA GLU A 213 7.49 -8.16 -10.98
C GLU A 213 6.81 -9.51 -10.75
N ARG A 214 7.40 -10.35 -9.89
CA ARG A 214 6.83 -11.65 -9.53
C ARG A 214 5.49 -11.51 -8.81
N PHE A 215 5.37 -10.56 -7.89
CA PHE A 215 4.13 -10.25 -7.20
C PHE A 215 3.07 -9.71 -8.15
N GLU A 216 3.43 -8.76 -9.02
CA GLU A 216 2.53 -8.20 -10.02
C GLU A 216 2.04 -9.24 -11.01
N THR A 217 2.93 -10.16 -11.46
CA THR A 217 2.59 -11.26 -12.35
C THR A 217 1.58 -12.22 -11.71
N LEU A 218 1.76 -12.55 -10.43
CA LEU A 218 0.78 -13.34 -9.67
C LEU A 218 -0.60 -12.69 -9.69
N LEU A 219 -0.67 -11.38 -9.42
CA LEU A 219 -1.95 -10.67 -9.36
C LEU A 219 -2.56 -10.43 -10.75
N ARG A 220 -1.76 -10.16 -11.77
CA ARG A 220 -2.25 -10.11 -13.17
C ARG A 220 -2.86 -11.44 -13.60
N GLY A 221 -2.22 -12.55 -13.27
CA GLY A 221 -2.74 -13.89 -13.55
C GLY A 221 -4.02 -14.20 -12.78
N ARG A 222 -4.14 -13.72 -11.56
CA ARG A 222 -5.33 -13.94 -10.71
C ARG A 222 -6.51 -13.04 -11.10
N PHE A 223 -6.25 -11.82 -11.58
CA PHE A 223 -7.24 -10.81 -11.93
C PHE A 223 -7.04 -10.27 -13.36
N PRO A 224 -7.13 -11.13 -14.38
CA PRO A 224 -6.81 -10.75 -15.77
C PRO A 224 -7.73 -9.67 -16.34
N GLU A 225 -9.01 -9.64 -15.92
CA GLU A 225 -9.97 -8.64 -16.39
C GLU A 225 -9.62 -7.24 -15.85
N LEU A 226 -9.22 -7.14 -14.59
CA LEU A 226 -8.79 -5.87 -13.99
C LEU A 226 -7.48 -5.39 -14.61
N SER A 227 -6.53 -6.30 -14.81
CA SER A 227 -5.26 -5.99 -15.49
C SER A 227 -5.46 -5.53 -16.93
N SER A 228 -6.43 -6.09 -17.64
CA SER A 228 -6.79 -5.65 -19.00
C SER A 228 -7.48 -4.29 -19.02
N SER A 229 -8.25 -3.98 -17.99
CA SER A 229 -8.96 -2.69 -17.86
C SER A 229 -8.01 -1.56 -17.46
N CYS A 230 -7.07 -1.84 -16.55
CA CYS A 230 -6.04 -0.92 -16.07
C CYS A 230 -4.73 -1.68 -15.85
N PRO A 231 -3.68 -1.45 -16.65
CA PRO A 231 -2.37 -2.08 -16.42
C PRO A 231 -1.79 -1.78 -15.04
N GLU A 232 -2.15 -0.62 -14.47
CA GLU A 232 -1.73 -0.17 -13.14
C GLU A 232 -2.80 -0.40 -12.05
N PHE A 233 -3.64 -1.41 -12.18
CA PHE A 233 -4.75 -1.69 -11.28
C PHE A 233 -4.33 -1.88 -9.81
N LEU A 234 -3.09 -2.30 -9.55
CA LEU A 234 -2.54 -2.43 -8.20
C LEU A 234 -2.35 -1.08 -7.48
N ARG A 235 -2.29 0.03 -8.24
CA ARG A 235 -2.27 1.37 -7.67
C ARG A 235 -3.62 1.82 -7.13
N HIS A 236 -4.69 1.05 -7.34
CA HIS A 236 -5.98 1.29 -6.70
C HIS A 236 -5.98 0.93 -5.20
N LYS A 237 -4.91 0.29 -4.69
CA LYS A 237 -4.71 -0.02 -3.26
C LYS A 237 -5.84 -0.87 -2.67
N GLU A 238 -6.32 -1.89 -3.43
CA GLU A 238 -7.48 -2.69 -3.05
C GLU A 238 -7.15 -4.14 -2.66
N PHE A 239 -5.97 -4.66 -3.03
CA PHE A 239 -5.68 -6.09 -2.97
C PHE A 239 -4.99 -6.50 -1.67
N LEU A 240 -5.45 -7.62 -1.12
CA LEU A 240 -4.82 -8.33 -0.01
C LEU A 240 -4.46 -9.74 -0.44
N VAL A 241 -3.24 -10.15 -0.15
CA VAL A 241 -2.71 -11.48 -0.46
C VAL A 241 -2.13 -12.05 0.83
N SER A 242 -2.63 -13.21 1.26
CA SER A 242 -2.18 -13.79 2.51
C SER A 242 -0.71 -14.25 2.44
N PRO A 243 0.01 -14.27 3.57
CA PRO A 243 1.36 -14.83 3.68
C PRO A 243 1.48 -16.25 3.11
N THR A 244 0.44 -17.07 3.29
CA THR A 244 0.39 -18.44 2.75
C THR A 244 0.50 -18.44 1.22
N ILE A 245 -0.25 -17.58 0.55
CA ILE A 245 -0.21 -17.45 -0.91
C ILE A 245 1.14 -16.94 -1.39
N LEU A 246 1.71 -15.93 -0.74
CA LEU A 246 3.05 -15.44 -1.08
C LEU A 246 4.08 -16.57 -0.98
N HIS A 247 4.02 -17.34 0.09
CA HIS A 247 4.92 -18.48 0.30
C HIS A 247 4.74 -19.58 -0.76
N GLN A 248 3.49 -19.98 -1.06
CA GLN A 248 3.18 -20.99 -2.08
C GLN A 248 3.67 -20.60 -3.49
N ASN A 249 3.69 -19.30 -3.79
CA ASN A 249 4.18 -18.77 -5.06
C ASN A 249 5.67 -18.38 -5.00
N GLY A 250 6.37 -18.71 -3.90
CA GLY A 250 7.80 -18.44 -3.69
C GLY A 250 8.14 -16.96 -3.76
N ILE A 251 7.23 -16.06 -3.33
CA ILE A 251 7.46 -14.62 -3.24
C ILE A 251 8.01 -14.32 -1.85
N PRO A 252 9.29 -13.92 -1.73
CA PRO A 252 9.86 -13.54 -0.45
C PRO A 252 9.21 -12.27 0.08
N PHE A 253 8.89 -12.25 1.37
CA PHE A 253 8.36 -11.09 2.05
C PHE A 253 8.93 -10.98 3.46
N TYR A 254 8.86 -9.77 4.02
CA TYR A 254 9.32 -9.44 5.35
C TYR A 254 8.16 -8.99 6.22
N ARG A 255 8.29 -9.20 7.53
CA ARG A 255 7.36 -8.72 8.55
C ARG A 255 8.04 -7.67 9.43
N SER A 256 7.23 -6.77 9.97
CA SER A 256 7.67 -5.84 11.00
C SER A 256 6.51 -5.46 11.91
N MET A 257 6.77 -5.46 13.22
CA MET A 257 5.85 -4.87 14.20
C MET A 257 6.37 -3.49 14.58
N GLN A 258 5.59 -2.46 14.29
CA GLN A 258 5.89 -1.07 14.68
C GLN A 258 5.21 -0.76 16.00
N TYR A 259 5.98 -0.31 16.97
CA TYR A 259 5.48 0.10 18.29
C TYR A 259 5.39 1.64 18.40
N PRO A 260 4.61 2.18 19.37
CA PRO A 260 4.58 3.62 19.62
C PRO A 260 5.98 4.18 19.84
N GLY A 261 6.24 5.33 19.23
CA GLY A 261 7.56 5.99 19.25
C GLY A 261 8.53 5.55 18.16
N GLU A 262 8.12 4.63 17.29
CA GLU A 262 8.98 4.10 16.23
C GLU A 262 8.56 4.58 14.84
N PHE A 263 9.52 4.58 13.93
CA PHE A 263 9.27 4.82 12.51
C PHE A 263 9.31 3.52 11.71
N ILE A 264 8.52 3.48 10.65
CA ILE A 264 8.70 2.58 9.50
C ILE A 264 9.08 3.44 8.30
N VAL A 265 10.08 2.99 7.55
CA VAL A 265 10.47 3.53 6.25
C VAL A 265 10.22 2.48 5.19
N THR A 266 9.55 2.85 4.09
CA THR A 266 9.42 1.98 2.91
C THR A 266 10.32 2.48 1.78
N TYR A 267 10.91 1.53 1.05
CA TYR A 267 11.81 1.82 -0.07
C TYR A 267 11.04 2.03 -1.38
N PRO A 268 11.51 2.89 -2.29
CA PRO A 268 10.91 3.11 -3.61
C PRO A 268 10.55 1.83 -4.36
N GLY A 269 9.30 1.73 -4.76
CA GLY A 269 8.81 0.60 -5.55
C GLY A 269 8.64 -0.72 -4.77
N SER A 270 8.85 -0.74 -3.45
CA SER A 270 8.50 -1.90 -2.62
C SER A 270 7.01 -1.96 -2.37
N TYR A 271 6.44 -3.15 -2.53
CA TYR A 271 5.06 -3.39 -2.09
C TYR A 271 5.00 -3.54 -0.58
N HIS A 272 4.02 -2.91 0.03
CA HIS A 272 3.78 -3.07 1.46
C HIS A 272 2.28 -3.11 1.76
N SER A 273 1.93 -3.75 2.87
CA SER A 273 0.57 -3.96 3.37
C SER A 273 0.62 -4.15 4.88
N GLY A 274 -0.52 -4.02 5.54
CA GLY A 274 -0.55 -4.26 6.98
C GLY A 274 -1.88 -3.93 7.62
N PHE A 275 -1.89 -4.00 8.96
CA PHE A 275 -3.08 -3.75 9.76
C PHE A 275 -2.75 -3.16 11.13
N ASN A 276 -3.73 -2.51 11.73
CA ASN A 276 -3.63 -2.00 13.09
C ASN A 276 -4.03 -3.07 14.11
N CYS A 277 -3.26 -3.20 15.18
CA CYS A 277 -3.48 -4.21 16.22
C CYS A 277 -4.51 -3.77 17.28
N GLY A 278 -5.03 -2.54 17.17
CA GLY A 278 -6.01 -1.93 18.06
C GLY A 278 -6.07 -0.42 17.83
N PHE A 279 -6.68 0.31 18.76
CA PHE A 279 -6.71 1.79 18.69
C PHE A 279 -5.30 2.35 18.71
N ASN A 280 -4.98 3.16 17.69
CA ASN A 280 -3.69 3.83 17.57
C ASN A 280 -3.79 5.11 16.76
N CYS A 281 -2.70 5.89 16.78
CA CYS A 281 -2.51 7.05 15.91
C CYS A 281 -1.13 6.99 15.25
N ALA A 282 -1.12 7.02 13.93
CA ALA A 282 0.10 7.15 13.13
C ALA A 282 0.09 8.44 12.32
N GLU A 283 1.27 8.89 11.95
CA GLU A 283 1.48 10.02 11.04
C GLU A 283 2.37 9.56 9.89
N SER A 284 2.03 9.93 8.65
CA SER A 284 2.78 9.51 7.48
C SER A 284 2.98 10.63 6.49
N THR A 285 4.12 10.60 5.78
CA THR A 285 4.44 11.47 4.65
C THR A 285 5.35 10.73 3.69
N ASN A 286 5.37 11.17 2.42
CA ASN A 286 6.34 10.68 1.46
C ASN A 286 7.60 11.57 1.47
N PHE A 287 8.70 11.01 0.96
CA PHE A 287 9.93 11.74 0.74
C PHE A 287 10.73 11.15 -0.41
N ALA A 288 11.76 11.84 -0.83
CA ALA A 288 12.69 11.35 -1.84
C ALA A 288 14.14 11.70 -1.47
N THR A 289 15.05 10.80 -1.86
CA THR A 289 16.49 11.05 -1.94
C THR A 289 16.88 11.20 -3.41
N ARG A 290 18.12 11.53 -3.69
CA ARG A 290 18.63 11.56 -5.08
C ARG A 290 18.52 10.21 -5.78
N ALA A 291 18.65 9.10 -5.04
CA ALA A 291 18.54 7.75 -5.57
C ALA A 291 17.13 7.43 -6.12
N TRP A 292 16.08 8.08 -5.63
CA TRP A 292 14.72 7.92 -6.14
C TRP A 292 14.53 8.51 -7.55
N ILE A 293 15.26 9.56 -7.95
CA ILE A 293 14.98 10.28 -9.20
C ILE A 293 14.88 9.35 -10.43
N PRO A 294 15.84 8.42 -10.68
CA PRO A 294 15.72 7.49 -11.79
C PRO A 294 14.55 6.51 -11.64
N ILE A 295 14.12 6.20 -10.42
CA ILE A 295 12.97 5.33 -10.14
C ILE A 295 11.67 6.09 -10.45
N GLY A 296 11.52 7.31 -9.93
CA GLY A 296 10.36 8.15 -10.15
C GLY A 296 10.11 8.47 -11.63
N ARG A 297 11.17 8.63 -12.43
CA ARG A 297 11.07 8.82 -13.89
C ARG A 297 10.47 7.61 -14.63
N ARG A 298 10.60 6.40 -14.08
CA ARG A 298 10.06 5.16 -14.64
C ARG A 298 8.76 4.73 -14.00
N ALA A 299 8.35 5.41 -12.93
CA ALA A 299 7.13 5.05 -12.21
C ALA A 299 5.90 5.25 -13.10
N ASN A 300 5.10 4.21 -13.24
CA ASN A 300 3.85 4.27 -13.97
C ASN A 300 2.77 4.97 -13.13
N ILE A 301 1.81 5.58 -13.79
CA ILE A 301 0.69 6.30 -13.18
C ILE A 301 -0.61 5.65 -13.63
N CYS A 302 -1.51 5.39 -12.69
CA CYS A 302 -2.88 4.98 -13.00
C CYS A 302 -3.61 6.15 -13.68
N LYS A 303 -4.31 5.84 -14.79
CA LYS A 303 -5.12 6.82 -15.53
C LYS A 303 -6.61 6.71 -15.26
N CYS A 304 -7.03 5.76 -14.41
CA CYS A 304 -8.44 5.53 -14.09
C CYS A 304 -9.00 6.57 -13.14
N VAL A 305 -8.16 7.21 -12.35
CA VAL A 305 -8.52 8.16 -11.31
C VAL A 305 -7.95 9.52 -11.70
N SER A 306 -8.81 10.54 -11.73
CA SER A 306 -8.45 11.90 -12.19
C SER A 306 -7.48 12.59 -11.25
N ASP A 307 -7.55 12.28 -9.96
CA ASP A 307 -6.76 12.85 -8.87
C ASP A 307 -5.51 12.04 -8.49
N SER A 308 -5.12 11.07 -9.34
CA SER A 308 -3.85 10.35 -9.16
C SER A 308 -2.69 11.33 -9.01
N VAL A 309 -1.88 11.12 -7.96
CA VAL A 309 -0.69 11.95 -7.70
C VAL A 309 0.25 11.93 -8.89
N ARG A 310 0.59 13.12 -9.37
CA ARG A 310 1.53 13.33 -10.48
C ARG A 310 2.63 14.28 -10.04
N ILE A 311 3.87 13.84 -10.26
CA ILE A 311 5.05 14.65 -9.97
C ILE A 311 5.73 14.97 -11.29
N ASP A 312 5.90 16.26 -11.56
CA ASP A 312 6.67 16.70 -12.73
C ASP A 312 8.15 16.38 -12.53
N MET A 313 8.60 15.32 -13.17
CA MET A 313 9.99 14.84 -13.07
C MET A 313 11.00 15.76 -13.78
N SER A 314 10.56 16.72 -14.59
CA SER A 314 11.44 17.74 -15.19
C SER A 314 12.01 18.71 -14.15
N LEU A 315 11.33 18.86 -13.01
CA LEU A 315 11.79 19.68 -11.88
C LEU A 315 13.04 19.10 -11.19
N PHE A 316 13.28 17.79 -11.34
CA PHE A 316 14.43 17.08 -10.74
C PHE A 316 15.56 16.96 -11.75
N LYS A 317 16.32 18.06 -11.92
CA LYS A 317 17.49 18.05 -12.81
C LYS A 317 18.56 17.13 -12.22
N PHE A 318 18.99 16.15 -12.99
CA PHE A 318 20.17 15.36 -12.70
C PHE A 318 21.39 16.13 -13.24
N GLU A 319 22.24 16.63 -12.38
CA GLU A 319 23.61 16.89 -12.79
C GLU A 319 24.28 15.51 -12.87
N ASP A 320 24.54 15.04 -14.09
CA ASP A 320 25.34 13.84 -14.35
C ASP A 320 26.78 14.10 -13.81
N ARG A 321 26.98 13.94 -12.51
CA ARG A 321 28.33 13.73 -12.01
C ARG A 321 28.73 12.34 -12.49
N LYS A 322 29.62 12.30 -13.48
CA LYS A 322 30.31 11.11 -13.95
C LYS A 322 30.71 10.29 -12.73
N ILE A 323 30.08 9.14 -12.55
CA ILE A 323 30.58 8.12 -11.64
C ILE A 323 31.96 7.74 -12.20
N PRO A 324 33.05 7.82 -11.43
CA PRO A 324 34.34 7.31 -11.90
C PRO A 324 34.13 5.84 -12.27
N GLN A 325 34.28 5.53 -13.54
CA GLN A 325 34.36 4.14 -13.98
C GLN A 325 35.61 3.58 -13.29
N GLN A 326 35.43 2.70 -12.31
CA GLN A 326 36.51 1.81 -11.89
C GLN A 326 36.85 0.95 -13.11
N SER A 327 37.99 1.24 -13.70
CA SER A 327 38.60 0.43 -14.74
C SER A 327 38.88 -0.95 -14.19
N GLU A 328 38.03 -1.93 -14.50
CA GLU A 328 38.38 -3.34 -14.39
C GLU A 328 39.41 -3.66 -15.49
N GLU A 329 40.68 -3.60 -15.14
CA GLU A 329 41.73 -4.29 -15.90
C GLU A 329 41.50 -5.80 -15.83
N ARG A 330 40.69 -6.32 -16.74
CA ARG A 330 40.65 -7.74 -17.05
C ARG A 330 41.80 -8.05 -17.99
N LYS A 331 42.84 -8.65 -17.44
CA LYS A 331 43.88 -9.34 -18.20
C LYS A 331 43.23 -10.39 -19.12
N THR A 332 43.23 -10.11 -20.40
CA THR A 332 42.86 -11.06 -21.44
C THR A 332 43.89 -12.19 -21.48
N ARG A 333 43.49 -13.40 -21.12
CA ARG A 333 44.14 -14.63 -21.59
C ARG A 333 43.36 -15.15 -22.80
N SER A 334 43.96 -15.07 -23.94
CA SER A 334 43.51 -15.66 -25.18
C SER A 334 43.43 -17.18 -25.06
N GLY A 335 42.32 -17.73 -25.49
CA GLY A 335 42.14 -19.16 -25.73
C GLY A 335 41.08 -19.33 -26.79
N ASN A 336 41.55 -19.59 -28.01
CA ASN A 336 40.77 -19.99 -29.17
C ASN A 336 39.92 -21.24 -28.82
N LEU A 337 38.62 -21.18 -29.07
CA LEU A 337 37.87 -22.39 -29.42
C LEU A 337 36.74 -22.08 -30.41
N ASN A 338 36.73 -22.92 -31.44
CA ASN A 338 36.08 -22.84 -32.70
C ASN A 338 34.56 -22.76 -32.72
N TYR A 339 34.11 -22.05 -33.71
CA TYR A 339 32.84 -22.07 -34.42
C TYR A 339 32.41 -23.49 -34.81
N THR A 340 31.22 -23.94 -34.35
CA THR A 340 30.22 -24.72 -35.10
C THR A 340 29.05 -25.07 -34.17
N THR A 341 27.89 -24.51 -34.46
CA THR A 341 26.57 -25.15 -34.53
C THR A 341 25.45 -24.12 -34.45
N LYS A 342 25.22 -23.45 -35.56
CA LYS A 342 23.90 -22.89 -35.89
C LYS A 342 23.28 -23.83 -36.92
N LYS A 343 22.21 -24.54 -36.54
CA LYS A 343 21.11 -25.06 -37.39
C LYS A 343 20.50 -26.29 -36.72
N LYS A 344 19.38 -26.07 -36.02
CA LYS A 344 18.21 -26.97 -35.90
C LYS A 344 17.38 -26.56 -34.69
N ILE A 345 16.41 -25.73 -34.91
CA ILE A 345 15.09 -25.70 -34.24
C ILE A 345 14.26 -24.69 -35.05
N ARG A 346 13.74 -25.17 -36.17
CA ARG A 346 12.63 -24.54 -36.89
C ARG A 346 11.89 -25.68 -37.58
N LYS A 347 10.98 -26.34 -36.85
CA LYS A 347 9.85 -27.16 -37.36
C LYS A 347 9.21 -27.89 -36.19
N SER A 348 8.23 -27.25 -35.56
CA SER A 348 7.07 -27.90 -34.92
C SER A 348 6.19 -26.84 -34.24
N ILE A 349 5.59 -25.95 -35.00
CA ILE A 349 4.40 -25.17 -34.57
C ILE A 349 3.55 -25.02 -35.83
N SER A 350 2.77 -26.04 -36.14
CA SER A 350 1.74 -25.99 -37.18
C SER A 350 0.80 -27.18 -37.01
N SER A 351 0.03 -27.18 -35.92
CA SER A 351 -1.20 -27.97 -35.81
C SER A 351 -1.86 -27.73 -34.45
N ASN A 352 -2.49 -26.59 -34.25
CA ASN A 352 -3.53 -26.37 -33.23
C ASN A 352 -4.16 -24.98 -33.43
N LEU A 353 -4.70 -24.75 -34.62
CA LEU A 353 -5.36 -23.48 -34.96
C LEU A 353 -6.80 -23.71 -35.46
N HIS A 354 -7.56 -24.61 -34.82
CA HIS A 354 -8.98 -24.83 -35.22
C HIS A 354 -10.02 -24.82 -34.06
N SER A 355 -9.61 -24.65 -32.80
CA SER A 355 -10.58 -24.60 -31.70
C SER A 355 -10.81 -23.21 -31.05
N THR A 356 -10.11 -22.17 -31.52
CA THR A 356 -10.16 -20.82 -30.91
C THR A 356 -11.16 -19.87 -31.59
N LYS A 357 -11.77 -20.21 -32.71
CA LYS A 357 -12.69 -19.31 -33.44
C LYS A 357 -14.12 -19.24 -32.83
N GLN A 358 -14.58 -20.27 -32.15
CA GLN A 358 -15.93 -20.27 -31.55
C GLN A 358 -16.00 -19.54 -30.20
N CYS A 359 -14.91 -19.46 -29.44
CA CYS A 359 -14.86 -18.74 -28.16
C CYS A 359 -14.81 -17.20 -28.33
N VAL A 360 -14.26 -16.71 -29.44
CA VAL A 360 -14.10 -15.26 -29.68
C VAL A 360 -15.40 -14.55 -30.07
N SER A 361 -16.36 -15.28 -30.71
CA SER A 361 -17.66 -14.70 -31.09
C SER A 361 -18.58 -14.46 -29.87
N THR A 362 -18.59 -15.37 -28.89
CA THR A 362 -19.39 -15.26 -27.68
C THR A 362 -18.88 -14.15 -26.73
N ILE A 363 -17.56 -13.93 -26.69
CA ILE A 363 -16.93 -12.84 -25.90
C ILE A 363 -17.20 -11.48 -26.53
N LYS A 364 -17.23 -11.36 -27.86
CA LYS A 364 -17.56 -10.08 -28.55
C LYS A 364 -19.01 -9.66 -28.31
N LEU A 365 -19.95 -10.59 -28.25
CA LEU A 365 -21.38 -10.31 -27.98
C LEU A 365 -21.59 -9.84 -26.54
N LYS A 366 -20.95 -10.48 -25.54
CA LYS A 366 -21.01 -10.06 -24.13
C LYS A 366 -20.40 -8.69 -23.90
N LYS A 367 -19.28 -8.32 -24.57
CA LYS A 367 -18.66 -6.99 -24.49
C LYS A 367 -19.53 -5.87 -25.06
N SER A 368 -20.31 -6.14 -26.10
CA SER A 368 -21.23 -5.17 -26.71
C SER A 368 -22.39 -4.86 -25.78
N ILE A 369 -22.93 -5.84 -25.08
CA ILE A 369 -24.03 -5.72 -24.12
C ILE A 369 -23.57 -4.94 -22.87
N LEU A 370 -22.35 -5.22 -22.38
CA LEU A 370 -21.76 -4.52 -21.22
C LEU A 370 -21.44 -3.05 -21.54
N LYS A 371 -20.85 -2.76 -22.71
CA LYS A 371 -20.62 -1.37 -23.16
C LYS A 371 -21.91 -0.58 -23.34
N GLY A 372 -22.99 -1.23 -23.80
CA GLY A 372 -24.31 -0.61 -23.93
C GLY A 372 -24.98 -0.33 -22.57
N ALA A 373 -24.74 -1.17 -21.56
CA ALA A 373 -25.22 -0.98 -20.21
C ALA A 373 -24.45 0.15 -19.49
N LEU A 374 -23.12 0.17 -19.60
CA LEU A 374 -22.27 1.21 -19.01
C LEU A 374 -22.48 2.60 -19.61
N LYS A 375 -22.71 2.71 -20.94
CA LYS A 375 -23.08 3.99 -21.58
C LYS A 375 -24.45 4.50 -21.12
N ARG A 376 -25.42 3.63 -20.84
CA ARG A 376 -26.74 4.03 -20.31
C ARG A 376 -26.69 4.46 -18.85
N VAL A 377 -25.72 3.96 -18.06
CA VAL A 377 -25.48 4.34 -16.66
C VAL A 377 -24.77 5.70 -16.58
N ALA A 378 -23.83 5.99 -17.48
CA ALA A 378 -23.12 7.27 -17.52
C ALA A 378 -24.02 8.45 -18.00
N CYS A 379 -25.09 8.17 -18.73
CA CYS A 379 -25.99 9.19 -19.31
C CYS A 379 -27.26 9.47 -18.48
N SER A 380 -27.55 8.68 -17.45
CA SER A 380 -28.68 8.92 -16.54
C SER A 380 -28.20 8.94 -15.09
N ARG A 381 -28.30 10.10 -14.44
CA ARG A 381 -28.22 10.29 -12.99
C ARG A 381 -29.35 9.55 -12.22
N LYS A 382 -29.80 8.39 -12.71
CA LYS A 382 -30.88 7.60 -12.11
C LYS A 382 -30.44 6.18 -11.81
N ARG A 383 -30.18 5.92 -10.54
CA ARG A 383 -30.36 4.71 -9.75
C ARG A 383 -30.12 3.37 -10.50
N LEU A 384 -28.92 2.83 -10.36
CA LEU A 384 -28.72 1.38 -10.53
C LEU A 384 -29.58 0.67 -9.48
N ARG A 385 -30.50 -0.21 -9.88
CA ARG A 385 -31.28 -1.00 -8.92
C ARG A 385 -30.31 -1.90 -8.17
N TYR A 386 -30.40 -1.89 -6.86
CA TYR A 386 -29.64 -2.65 -5.89
C TYR A 386 -29.39 -4.14 -6.29
N SER A 387 -30.41 -4.81 -6.86
CA SER A 387 -30.31 -6.17 -7.37
C SER A 387 -29.28 -6.37 -8.49
N LYS A 388 -29.00 -5.33 -9.29
CA LYS A 388 -27.99 -5.42 -10.37
C LYS A 388 -26.56 -5.20 -9.86
N LEU A 389 -26.37 -4.36 -8.85
CA LEU A 389 -25.07 -4.16 -8.21
C LEU A 389 -24.66 -5.42 -7.43
N LEU A 390 -25.61 -6.02 -6.71
CA LEU A 390 -25.39 -7.31 -6.00
C LEU A 390 -25.06 -8.44 -6.97
N ALA A 391 -25.79 -8.58 -8.08
CA ALA A 391 -25.54 -9.63 -9.07
C ALA A 391 -24.15 -9.48 -9.73
N LEU A 392 -23.66 -8.26 -9.93
CA LEU A 392 -22.31 -8.01 -10.43
C LEU A 392 -21.23 -8.36 -9.39
N LEU A 393 -21.48 -8.06 -8.12
CA LEU A 393 -20.58 -8.40 -7.01
C LEU A 393 -20.57 -9.93 -6.75
N GLU A 394 -21.70 -10.62 -6.92
CA GLU A 394 -21.80 -12.07 -6.80
C GLU A 394 -21.04 -12.80 -7.93
N GLN A 395 -21.10 -12.30 -9.16
CA GLN A 395 -20.40 -12.88 -10.31
C GLN A 395 -18.89 -12.70 -10.28
N ASP A 396 -18.42 -11.52 -9.88
CA ASP A 396 -16.99 -11.17 -9.94
C ASP A 396 -16.19 -11.67 -8.72
N LEU A 397 -16.80 -11.89 -7.56
CA LEU A 397 -16.09 -11.99 -6.29
C LEU A 397 -16.25 -13.32 -5.55
N SER A 398 -17.03 -14.30 -6.04
CA SER A 398 -17.29 -15.58 -5.33
C SER A 398 -17.64 -15.35 -3.84
N LEU A 399 -18.59 -14.44 -3.56
CA LEU A 399 -18.93 -14.02 -2.21
C LEU A 399 -19.59 -15.15 -1.41
N THR A 400 -19.25 -15.28 -0.13
CA THR A 400 -19.95 -16.20 0.77
C THR A 400 -21.30 -15.60 1.21
N PRO A 401 -22.32 -16.42 1.50
CA PRO A 401 -23.65 -15.94 1.92
C PRO A 401 -23.62 -15.00 3.15
N GLY A 402 -22.68 -15.18 4.07
CA GLY A 402 -22.51 -14.32 5.24
C GLY A 402 -22.00 -12.92 4.93
N SER A 403 -21.06 -12.80 3.98
CA SER A 403 -20.51 -11.50 3.54
C SER A 403 -21.57 -10.67 2.82
N LEU A 404 -22.44 -11.33 2.05
CA LEU A 404 -23.56 -10.72 1.34
C LEU A 404 -24.63 -10.16 2.28
N LYS A 405 -24.94 -10.85 3.38
CA LYS A 405 -25.96 -10.40 4.33
C LYS A 405 -25.55 -9.08 5.00
N ASN A 406 -24.31 -8.98 5.47
CA ASN A 406 -23.80 -7.76 6.10
C ASN A 406 -23.74 -6.57 5.13
N MET A 407 -23.38 -6.79 3.86
CA MET A 407 -23.39 -5.74 2.83
C MET A 407 -24.82 -5.32 2.47
N LYS A 408 -25.80 -6.22 2.48
CA LYS A 408 -27.21 -5.92 2.21
C LYS A 408 -27.79 -4.95 3.21
N ASP A 409 -27.52 -5.16 4.48
CA ASP A 409 -28.06 -4.33 5.57
C ASP A 409 -27.49 -2.90 5.53
N GLU A 410 -26.23 -2.72 5.13
CA GLU A 410 -25.59 -1.41 5.02
C GLU A 410 -25.93 -0.64 3.75
N LEU A 411 -26.12 -1.32 2.62
CA LEU A 411 -26.61 -0.69 1.41
C LEU A 411 -28.08 -0.26 1.52
N ILE A 412 -28.86 -0.83 2.43
CA ILE A 412 -30.20 -0.37 2.78
C ILE A 412 -30.12 0.99 3.49
N VAL A 413 -29.16 1.17 4.40
CA VAL A 413 -28.92 2.45 5.10
C VAL A 413 -28.50 3.54 4.11
N ILE A 414 -27.67 3.23 3.12
CA ILE A 414 -27.28 4.16 2.06
C ILE A 414 -28.49 4.59 1.23
N LYS A 415 -29.43 3.67 0.96
CA LYS A 415 -30.67 3.97 0.21
C LYS A 415 -31.55 5.00 0.91
N ASP A 416 -31.58 5.02 2.23
CA ASP A 416 -32.40 5.95 3.01
C ASP A 416 -31.72 7.32 3.19
N LEU A 417 -30.39 7.40 3.09
CA LEU A 417 -29.62 8.65 3.12
C LEU A 417 -29.72 9.46 1.80
N TYR A 418 -30.03 8.82 0.67
CA TYR A 418 -30.25 9.49 -0.64
C TYR A 418 -31.72 9.72 -0.98
N ARG A 419 -32.60 9.64 0.00
CA ARG A 419 -34.02 9.95 -0.14
C ARG A 419 -34.40 11.40 0.24
N CYS A 420 -33.38 12.26 0.42
CA CYS A 420 -33.62 13.71 0.56
C CYS A 420 -33.20 14.43 -0.72
#